data_57051aab5e39a3862c9be771132d52d8
#
_entry.id   57051aab5e39a3862c9be771132d52d8
#
_cell.length_a   1.000
_cell.length_b   1.000
_cell.length_c   1.000
_cell.angle_alpha   90.00
_cell.angle_beta   90.00
_cell.angle_gamma   90.00
#
_symmetry.space_group_name_H-M   'P 1'
#
loop_
_entity.id
_entity.type
_entity.pdbx_description
1 polymer ?
#
loop_
_entity_poly.entity_id
_entity_poly.type
_entity_poly.pdbx_seq_one_letter_code
_entity_poly.pdbx_strand_id
1 'polypeptide(L)'
;MLMMESPLLKADNTHEFTILKSDNLIIGGYASIEIVDKQNDLITLEALNDAVTKYMSDEKYRNVMSNHSNVQVGEVVEKYRDSQGVLHKTGVDNVGFYVVIKLRDDIEKAKEISRGIRKGTLRSFSIGGQAISKKQKTSDEYGEYNEIDRLELHEVTICEKGINPEAKFDILKMEEKTMSEKLEKALEELNDLMKQVNGL
;
A
#
# COMPACT_ATOMS: atom_id res chain seq x y z
N MET A 1 58.22 -24.93 7.10
CA MET A 1 57.22 -24.41 8.06
C MET A 1 56.33 -23.42 7.27
N LEU A 2 55.32 -23.95 6.60
CA LEU A 2 54.38 -23.14 5.84
C LEU A 2 53.39 -22.54 6.84
N MET A 3 53.39 -21.23 6.92
CA MET A 3 52.28 -20.51 7.55
C MET A 3 51.07 -20.59 6.63
N MET A 4 50.06 -21.31 7.07
CA MET A 4 48.74 -21.23 6.46
C MET A 4 48.14 -19.89 6.88
N GLU A 5 48.08 -18.95 5.94
CA GLU A 5 47.23 -17.78 6.09
C GLU A 5 45.77 -18.28 6.07
N SER A 6 45.12 -18.07 7.19
CA SER A 6 43.67 -18.21 7.31
C SER A 6 43.01 -17.27 6.30
N PRO A 7 42.11 -17.75 5.43
CA PRO A 7 41.32 -16.83 4.60
C PRO A 7 40.42 -16.05 5.55
N LEU A 8 40.77 -14.79 5.79
CA LEU A 8 39.85 -13.81 6.31
C LEU A 8 38.62 -13.84 5.38
N LEU A 9 37.58 -14.46 5.87
CA LEU A 9 36.25 -14.30 5.35
C LEU A 9 35.96 -12.80 5.26
N LYS A 10 36.14 -12.24 4.09
CA LYS A 10 35.48 -10.98 3.76
C LYS A 10 33.99 -11.28 3.80
N ALA A 11 33.42 -11.12 4.98
CA ALA A 11 31.99 -11.03 5.10
C ALA A 11 31.57 -9.87 4.20
N ASP A 12 30.96 -10.20 3.09
CA ASP A 12 30.34 -9.22 2.21
C ASP A 12 29.07 -8.73 2.93
N ASN A 13 29.26 -7.82 3.87
CA ASN A 13 28.21 -7.25 4.70
C ASN A 13 27.23 -6.38 3.91
N THR A 14 27.45 -6.21 2.61
CA THR A 14 26.58 -5.39 1.77
C THR A 14 25.19 -6.01 1.58
N HIS A 15 25.08 -7.34 1.57
CA HIS A 15 23.80 -8.04 1.42
C HIS A 15 22.97 -8.07 2.70
N GLU A 16 23.58 -8.22 3.86
CA GLU A 16 22.86 -8.19 5.14
C GLU A 16 22.29 -6.80 5.45
N PHE A 17 22.99 -5.73 5.11
CA PHE A 17 22.49 -4.37 5.27
C PHE A 17 21.29 -4.04 4.39
N THR A 18 21.22 -4.63 3.21
CA THR A 18 20.09 -4.40 2.29
C THR A 18 18.83 -5.10 2.78
N ILE A 19 18.92 -6.30 3.36
CA ILE A 19 17.79 -7.07 3.87
C ILE A 19 17.23 -6.45 5.16
N LEU A 20 18.07 -5.91 6.03
CA LEU A 20 17.64 -5.26 7.29
C LEU A 20 16.94 -3.90 7.09
N LYS A 21 16.99 -3.33 5.89
CA LYS A 21 16.35 -2.03 5.58
C LYS A 21 15.03 -2.15 4.85
N SER A 22 14.53 -3.34 4.55
CA SER A 22 13.27 -3.49 3.86
C SER A 22 12.11 -3.20 4.81
N ASP A 23 11.46 -2.08 4.61
CA ASP A 23 10.20 -1.72 5.26
C ASP A 23 9.05 -2.55 4.65
N ASN A 24 9.02 -3.86 4.90
CA ASN A 24 7.97 -4.77 4.41
C ASN A 24 6.61 -4.44 5.06
N LEU A 25 6.06 -3.28 4.72
CA LEU A 25 4.75 -2.87 5.17
C LEU A 25 3.70 -3.50 4.27
N ILE A 26 2.79 -4.27 4.86
CA ILE A 26 1.62 -4.84 4.18
C ILE A 26 0.38 -4.25 4.83
N ILE A 27 -0.51 -3.74 4.00
CA ILE A 27 -1.79 -3.17 4.40
C ILE A 27 -2.92 -3.89 3.67
N GLY A 28 -4.11 -3.89 4.26
CA GLY A 28 -5.28 -4.50 3.65
C GLY A 28 -6.56 -3.83 4.07
N GLY A 29 -7.53 -3.79 3.19
CA GLY A 29 -8.82 -3.17 3.43
C GLY A 29 -9.67 -3.06 2.18
N TYR A 30 -10.88 -2.52 2.30
CA TYR A 30 -11.73 -2.27 1.16
C TYR A 30 -11.30 -1.01 0.42
N ALA A 31 -11.01 -1.14 -0.88
CA ALA A 31 -10.70 -0.01 -1.76
C ALA A 31 -11.96 0.62 -2.36
N SER A 32 -13.04 -0.13 -2.45
CA SER A 32 -14.38 0.33 -2.82
C SER A 32 -15.42 -0.64 -2.27
N ILE A 33 -16.52 -0.12 -1.76
CA ILE A 33 -17.72 -0.89 -1.40
C ILE A 33 -18.94 -0.36 -2.16
N GLU A 34 -20.01 -1.17 -2.27
CA GLU A 34 -21.21 -0.83 -3.03
C GLU A 34 -22.11 0.14 -2.23
N ILE A 35 -21.70 1.38 -2.17
CA ILE A 35 -22.47 2.50 -1.60
C ILE A 35 -22.34 3.72 -2.49
N VAL A 36 -23.26 4.66 -2.37
CA VAL A 36 -23.13 5.97 -3.02
C VAL A 36 -21.98 6.73 -2.38
N ASP A 37 -21.01 7.12 -3.18
CA ASP A 37 -19.80 7.80 -2.76
C ASP A 37 -19.95 9.34 -2.77
N LYS A 38 -18.86 10.06 -2.49
CA LYS A 38 -18.84 11.52 -2.44
C LYS A 38 -19.02 12.20 -3.81
N GLN A 39 -18.91 11.45 -4.89
CA GLN A 39 -19.15 11.92 -6.26
C GLN A 39 -20.58 11.62 -6.72
N ASN A 40 -21.41 11.09 -5.80
CA ASN A 40 -22.75 10.64 -6.06
C ASN A 40 -22.80 9.45 -7.05
N ASP A 41 -21.77 8.61 -7.01
CA ASP A 41 -21.62 7.41 -7.81
C ASP A 41 -21.71 6.16 -6.93
N LEU A 42 -22.40 5.13 -7.42
CA LEU A 42 -22.45 3.80 -6.86
C LEU A 42 -21.88 2.82 -7.88
N ILE A 43 -20.79 2.14 -7.51
CA ILE A 43 -20.22 1.09 -8.35
C ILE A 43 -20.78 -0.24 -7.88
N THR A 44 -21.44 -0.97 -8.79
CA THR A 44 -22.04 -2.26 -8.44
C THR A 44 -20.99 -3.32 -8.15
N LEU A 45 -21.30 -4.30 -7.28
CA LEU A 45 -20.40 -5.44 -7.02
C LEU A 45 -20.06 -6.21 -8.29
N GLU A 46 -20.99 -6.33 -9.23
CA GLU A 46 -20.76 -6.98 -10.53
C GLU A 46 -19.69 -6.21 -11.33
N ALA A 47 -19.84 -4.88 -11.45
CA ALA A 47 -18.86 -4.03 -12.12
C ALA A 47 -17.48 -4.09 -11.45
N LEU A 48 -17.43 -4.10 -10.11
CA LEU A 48 -16.19 -4.27 -9.35
C LEU A 48 -15.55 -5.64 -9.62
N ASN A 49 -16.34 -6.72 -9.60
CA ASN A 49 -15.83 -8.07 -9.82
C ASN A 49 -15.20 -8.24 -11.19
N ASP A 50 -15.86 -7.75 -12.24
CA ASP A 50 -15.34 -7.80 -13.61
C ASP A 50 -14.06 -6.96 -13.77
N ALA A 51 -14.07 -5.73 -13.25
CA ALA A 51 -12.94 -4.83 -13.32
C ALA A 51 -11.74 -5.36 -12.53
N VAL A 52 -11.95 -5.89 -11.32
CA VAL A 52 -10.89 -6.44 -10.47
C VAL A 52 -10.33 -7.73 -11.06
N THR A 53 -11.16 -8.60 -11.63
CA THR A 53 -10.70 -9.80 -12.32
C THR A 53 -9.75 -9.45 -13.46
N LYS A 54 -10.09 -8.45 -14.28
CA LYS A 54 -9.25 -7.97 -15.37
C LYS A 54 -7.97 -7.31 -14.84
N TYR A 55 -8.08 -6.43 -13.84
CA TYR A 55 -6.95 -5.76 -13.19
C TYR A 55 -5.96 -6.75 -12.59
N MET A 56 -6.44 -7.82 -11.96
CA MET A 56 -5.60 -8.86 -11.34
C MET A 56 -5.02 -9.87 -12.34
N SER A 57 -5.48 -9.89 -13.60
CA SER A 57 -5.02 -10.85 -14.60
C SER A 57 -3.61 -10.59 -15.11
N ASP A 58 -3.11 -9.34 -15.03
CA ASP A 58 -1.78 -8.95 -15.45
C ASP A 58 -1.02 -8.27 -14.30
N GLU A 59 0.05 -8.93 -13.83
CA GLU A 59 0.87 -8.42 -12.72
C GLU A 59 1.47 -7.03 -12.99
N LYS A 60 1.71 -6.69 -14.26
CA LYS A 60 2.26 -5.37 -14.64
C LYS A 60 1.29 -4.23 -14.39
N TYR A 61 -0.02 -4.52 -14.27
CA TYR A 61 -1.06 -3.52 -14.07
C TYR A 61 -1.59 -3.46 -12.65
N ARG A 62 -1.07 -4.29 -11.72
CA ARG A 62 -1.44 -4.26 -10.30
C ARG A 62 -0.84 -3.06 -9.57
N ASN A 63 -1.02 -1.87 -10.14
CA ASN A 63 -0.38 -0.64 -9.70
C ASN A 63 -1.01 -0.09 -8.42
N VAL A 64 -0.15 0.28 -7.48
CA VAL A 64 -0.54 1.05 -6.30
C VAL A 64 0.15 2.40 -6.33
N MET A 65 -0.63 3.46 -6.39
CA MET A 65 -0.16 4.83 -6.54
C MET A 65 -0.32 5.61 -5.23
N SER A 66 0.23 6.80 -5.20
CA SER A 66 0.07 7.77 -4.11
C SER A 66 -0.73 8.95 -4.62
N ASN A 67 -1.92 9.21 -4.06
CA ASN A 67 -2.78 10.35 -4.43
C ASN A 67 -2.97 10.50 -5.95
N HIS A 68 -3.25 9.40 -6.65
CA HIS A 68 -3.41 9.37 -8.11
C HIS A 68 -2.20 9.94 -8.89
N SER A 69 -1.00 9.83 -8.32
CA SER A 69 0.25 10.22 -8.99
C SER A 69 0.72 9.10 -9.92
N ASN A 70 1.65 9.42 -10.83
CA ASN A 70 2.27 8.42 -11.70
C ASN A 70 3.45 7.68 -11.02
N VAL A 71 3.50 7.68 -9.68
CA VAL A 71 4.56 7.01 -8.92
C VAL A 71 4.00 5.78 -8.25
N GLN A 72 4.43 4.62 -8.71
CA GLN A 72 4.05 3.33 -8.12
C GLN A 72 4.78 3.14 -6.79
N VAL A 73 4.02 3.12 -5.70
CA VAL A 73 4.53 3.00 -4.33
C VAL A 73 4.36 1.61 -3.72
N GLY A 74 3.67 0.73 -4.42
CA GLY A 74 3.42 -0.63 -3.99
C GLY A 74 2.85 -1.49 -5.11
N GLU A 75 2.53 -2.71 -4.76
CA GLU A 75 1.89 -3.69 -5.63
C GLU A 75 0.73 -4.37 -4.91
N VAL A 76 -0.32 -4.69 -5.65
CA VAL A 76 -1.41 -5.52 -5.16
C VAL A 76 -0.96 -6.98 -5.20
N VAL A 77 -1.05 -7.66 -4.05
CA VAL A 77 -0.76 -9.09 -3.93
C VAL A 77 -2.06 -9.90 -3.81
N GLU A 78 -2.06 -11.13 -4.29
CA GLU A 78 -3.25 -11.97 -4.32
C GLU A 78 -3.74 -12.33 -2.92
N LYS A 79 -2.81 -12.57 -2.01
CA LYS A 79 -3.12 -12.99 -0.64
C LYS A 79 -1.95 -12.72 0.31
N TYR A 80 -2.28 -12.58 1.58
CA TYR A 80 -1.32 -12.52 2.67
C TYR A 80 -1.89 -13.21 3.92
N ARG A 81 -1.04 -13.95 4.64
CA ARG A 81 -1.40 -14.52 5.95
C ARG A 81 -0.69 -13.73 7.04
N ASP A 82 -1.46 -13.13 7.92
CA ASP A 82 -0.91 -12.32 9.01
C ASP A 82 -0.31 -13.18 10.15
N SER A 83 0.26 -12.52 11.14
CA SER A 83 0.89 -13.15 12.30
C SER A 83 -0.10 -13.91 13.20
N GLN A 84 -1.39 -13.64 13.07
CA GLN A 84 -2.47 -14.32 13.79
C GLN A 84 -2.99 -15.54 13.01
N GLY A 85 -2.47 -15.78 11.81
CA GLY A 85 -2.86 -16.88 10.94
C GLY A 85 -4.09 -16.59 10.07
N VAL A 86 -4.63 -15.35 10.09
CA VAL A 86 -5.75 -14.95 9.25
C VAL A 86 -5.28 -14.77 7.80
N LEU A 87 -6.02 -15.35 6.87
CA LEU A 87 -5.74 -15.25 5.44
C LEU A 87 -6.57 -14.11 4.83
N HIS A 88 -5.87 -13.05 4.45
CA HIS A 88 -6.41 -11.93 3.69
C HIS A 88 -6.26 -12.21 2.19
N LYS A 89 -7.32 -12.04 1.42
CA LYS A 89 -7.31 -12.26 -0.05
C LYS A 89 -7.79 -11.03 -0.77
N THR A 90 -7.07 -10.64 -1.81
CA THR A 90 -7.52 -9.63 -2.77
C THR A 90 -8.63 -10.19 -3.64
N GLY A 91 -9.73 -9.46 -3.78
CA GLY A 91 -10.88 -9.85 -4.59
C GLY A 91 -12.13 -9.09 -4.19
N VAL A 92 -13.22 -9.40 -4.86
CA VAL A 92 -14.54 -8.84 -4.56
C VAL A 92 -15.35 -9.87 -3.78
N ASP A 93 -15.96 -9.44 -2.69
CA ASP A 93 -16.90 -10.21 -1.90
C ASP A 93 -18.29 -9.53 -1.88
N ASN A 94 -19.14 -9.92 -0.93
CA ASN A 94 -20.50 -9.35 -0.78
C ASN A 94 -20.52 -7.94 -0.17
N VAL A 95 -19.37 -7.37 0.16
CA VAL A 95 -19.22 -6.00 0.68
C VAL A 95 -18.62 -5.08 -0.37
N GLY A 96 -17.56 -5.54 -1.06
CA GLY A 96 -16.85 -4.74 -2.03
C GLY A 96 -15.51 -5.33 -2.48
N PHE A 97 -14.66 -4.49 -3.01
CA PHE A 97 -13.31 -4.82 -3.43
C PHE A 97 -12.35 -4.70 -2.25
N TYR A 98 -12.00 -5.85 -1.65
CA TYR A 98 -10.93 -5.95 -0.67
C TYR A 98 -9.58 -6.10 -1.37
N VAL A 99 -8.56 -5.36 -0.93
CA VAL A 99 -7.23 -5.39 -1.52
C VAL A 99 -6.15 -5.58 -0.47
N VAL A 100 -5.14 -6.37 -0.79
CA VAL A 100 -3.91 -6.53 -0.01
C VAL A 100 -2.77 -5.92 -0.78
N ILE A 101 -2.06 -4.99 -0.16
CA ILE A 101 -0.99 -4.21 -0.78
C ILE A 101 0.31 -4.41 -0.02
N LYS A 102 1.37 -4.72 -0.76
CA LYS A 102 2.75 -4.69 -0.29
C LYS A 102 3.40 -3.40 -0.77
N LEU A 103 3.87 -2.58 0.17
CA LEU A 103 4.58 -1.36 -0.18
C LEU A 103 6.00 -1.66 -0.64
N ARG A 104 6.48 -0.82 -1.55
CA ARG A 104 7.90 -0.78 -1.97
C ARG A 104 8.75 -0.15 -0.87
N ASP A 105 10.02 -0.52 -0.84
CA ASP A 105 11.02 0.02 0.10
C ASP A 105 12.25 0.62 -0.62
N ASP A 106 12.28 0.48 -1.95
CA ASP A 106 13.40 0.87 -2.79
C ASP A 106 13.34 2.32 -3.28
N ILE A 107 12.20 3.00 -3.13
CA ILE A 107 12.03 4.40 -3.55
C ILE A 107 11.63 5.31 -2.40
N GLU A 108 12.12 6.55 -2.40
CA GLU A 108 11.86 7.50 -1.31
C GLU A 108 10.37 7.85 -1.17
N LYS A 109 9.62 7.93 -2.27
CA LYS A 109 8.18 8.19 -2.21
C LYS A 109 7.42 7.10 -1.47
N ALA A 110 7.77 5.82 -1.67
CA ALA A 110 7.16 4.72 -0.94
C ALA A 110 7.50 4.75 0.55
N LYS A 111 8.73 5.14 0.91
CA LYS A 111 9.13 5.34 2.31
C LYS A 111 8.37 6.50 2.97
N GLU A 112 8.11 7.58 2.23
CA GLU A 112 7.26 8.69 2.70
C GLU A 112 5.84 8.20 2.99
N ILE A 113 5.25 7.42 2.07
CA ILE A 113 3.93 6.81 2.25
C ILE A 113 3.92 5.88 3.47
N SER A 114 4.92 5.00 3.61
CA SER A 114 5.08 4.14 4.80
C SER A 114 5.10 4.96 6.09
N ARG A 115 5.84 6.06 6.13
CA ARG A 115 5.86 6.99 7.29
C ARG A 115 4.48 7.59 7.56
N GLY A 116 3.76 8.00 6.51
CA GLY A 116 2.39 8.55 6.61
C GLY A 116 1.39 7.52 7.17
N ILE A 117 1.47 6.27 6.72
CA ILE A 117 0.64 5.16 7.20
C ILE A 117 0.92 4.89 8.68
N ARG A 118 2.20 4.77 9.08
CA ARG A 118 2.60 4.54 10.47
C ARG A 118 2.16 5.66 11.41
N LYS A 119 2.16 6.91 10.94
CA LYS A 119 1.65 8.08 11.68
C LYS A 119 0.13 8.18 11.67
N GLY A 120 -0.55 7.36 10.85
CA GLY A 120 -1.99 7.39 10.69
C GLY A 120 -2.52 8.62 9.92
N THR A 121 -1.68 9.33 9.17
CA THR A 121 -2.11 10.41 8.27
C THR A 121 -2.66 9.88 6.96
N LEU A 122 -2.19 8.72 6.51
CA LEU A 122 -2.72 8.01 5.35
C LEU A 122 -3.50 6.78 5.85
N ARG A 123 -4.81 6.72 5.59
CA ARG A 123 -5.71 5.70 6.15
C ARG A 123 -6.73 5.15 5.17
N SER A 124 -6.76 5.68 3.96
CA SER A 124 -7.80 5.34 3.01
C SER A 124 -7.22 4.89 1.69
N PHE A 125 -7.99 4.05 1.02
CA PHE A 125 -7.82 3.75 -0.39
C PHE A 125 -8.75 4.61 -1.24
N SER A 126 -8.41 4.74 -2.49
CA SER A 126 -9.28 5.13 -3.58
C SER A 126 -8.93 4.29 -4.79
N ILE A 127 -9.87 4.10 -5.69
CA ILE A 127 -9.62 3.44 -6.97
C ILE A 127 -9.57 4.48 -8.08
N GLY A 128 -8.68 4.29 -9.04
CA GLY A 128 -8.60 5.07 -10.26
C GLY A 128 -8.96 4.21 -11.46
N GLY A 129 -9.79 4.75 -12.33
CA GLY A 129 -10.27 4.03 -13.49
C GLY A 129 -11.22 4.84 -14.35
N GLN A 130 -11.88 4.17 -15.28
CA GLN A 130 -12.85 4.77 -16.17
C GLN A 130 -14.21 4.09 -16.06
N ALA A 131 -15.25 4.86 -15.74
CA ALA A 131 -16.62 4.39 -15.86
C ALA A 131 -16.96 4.21 -17.36
N ILE A 132 -17.21 2.98 -17.75
CA ILE A 132 -17.57 2.62 -19.15
C ILE A 132 -19.06 2.79 -19.36
N SER A 133 -19.85 2.51 -18.34
CA SER A 133 -21.30 2.68 -18.35
C SER A 133 -21.76 3.29 -17.04
N LYS A 134 -22.56 4.36 -17.14
CA LYS A 134 -23.07 5.12 -16.02
C LYS A 134 -24.54 5.46 -16.28
N LYS A 135 -25.41 5.14 -15.34
CA LYS A 135 -26.86 5.33 -15.44
C LYS A 135 -27.38 6.09 -14.25
N GLN A 136 -28.18 7.12 -14.49
CA GLN A 136 -28.89 7.82 -13.41
C GLN A 136 -29.96 6.91 -12.82
N LYS A 137 -30.00 6.84 -11.50
CA LYS A 137 -30.93 6.05 -10.71
C LYS A 137 -31.53 6.91 -9.59
N THR A 138 -32.62 6.44 -9.04
CA THR A 138 -33.25 7.04 -7.86
C THR A 138 -33.65 5.92 -6.92
N SER A 139 -33.35 6.10 -5.63
CA SER A 139 -33.79 5.19 -4.57
C SER A 139 -34.29 5.98 -3.35
N ASP A 140 -35.09 5.33 -2.50
CA ASP A 140 -35.57 5.94 -1.26
C ASP A 140 -34.43 6.22 -0.28
N GLU A 141 -33.34 5.44 -0.34
CA GLU A 141 -32.20 5.54 0.56
C GLU A 141 -31.23 6.68 0.17
N TYR A 142 -30.91 6.79 -1.13
CA TYR A 142 -29.87 7.70 -1.63
C TYR A 142 -30.40 8.89 -2.40
N GLY A 143 -31.71 8.92 -2.74
CA GLY A 143 -32.24 9.88 -3.69
C GLY A 143 -31.73 9.62 -5.11
N GLU A 144 -31.37 10.67 -5.84
CA GLU A 144 -30.77 10.55 -7.17
C GLU A 144 -29.27 10.27 -7.06
N TYR A 145 -28.80 9.26 -7.78
CA TYR A 145 -27.38 8.88 -7.87
C TYR A 145 -27.06 8.30 -9.25
N ASN A 146 -25.78 8.10 -9.53
CA ASN A 146 -25.34 7.43 -10.74
C ASN A 146 -24.85 6.02 -10.42
N GLU A 147 -25.46 5.04 -11.03
CA GLU A 147 -25.01 3.65 -10.98
C GLU A 147 -23.98 3.39 -12.06
N ILE A 148 -22.80 2.92 -11.67
CA ILE A 148 -21.74 2.47 -12.57
C ILE A 148 -21.82 0.94 -12.62
N ASP A 149 -22.31 0.42 -13.74
CA ASP A 149 -22.49 -1.01 -13.98
C ASP A 149 -21.38 -1.62 -14.86
N ARG A 150 -20.47 -0.78 -15.40
CA ARG A 150 -19.22 -1.22 -16.03
C ARG A 150 -18.10 -0.22 -15.77
N LEU A 151 -16.97 -0.75 -15.34
CA LEU A 151 -15.77 -0.01 -14.91
C LEU A 151 -14.52 -0.64 -15.52
N GLU A 152 -13.57 0.18 -15.90
CA GLU A 152 -12.18 -0.25 -16.13
C GLU A 152 -11.32 0.27 -14.97
N LEU A 153 -10.69 -0.64 -14.22
CA LEU A 153 -9.85 -0.32 -13.08
C LEU A 153 -8.40 -0.20 -13.56
N HIS A 154 -7.75 0.94 -13.25
CA HIS A 154 -6.37 1.20 -13.66
C HIS A 154 -5.40 1.17 -12.48
N GLU A 155 -5.84 1.58 -11.30
CA GLU A 155 -4.99 1.67 -10.12
C GLU A 155 -5.79 1.60 -8.80
N VAL A 156 -5.09 1.23 -7.75
CA VAL A 156 -5.49 1.54 -6.37
C VAL A 156 -4.56 2.63 -5.86
N THR A 157 -5.08 3.62 -5.15
CA THR A 157 -4.27 4.69 -4.60
C THR A 157 -4.39 4.77 -3.09
N ILE A 158 -3.27 5.11 -2.41
CA ILE A 158 -3.21 5.36 -0.98
C ILE A 158 -3.34 6.86 -0.77
N CYS A 159 -4.30 7.27 0.06
CA CYS A 159 -4.63 8.67 0.30
C CYS A 159 -5.08 8.94 1.75
N GLU A 160 -5.22 10.21 2.09
CA GLU A 160 -5.73 10.62 3.42
C GLU A 160 -7.22 10.33 3.55
N LYS A 161 -7.99 10.61 2.49
CA LYS A 161 -9.45 10.40 2.43
C LYS A 161 -9.84 9.88 1.06
N GLY A 162 -10.39 8.68 1.03
CA GLY A 162 -10.97 8.11 -0.20
C GLY A 162 -12.25 8.83 -0.63
N ILE A 163 -12.61 8.66 -1.90
CA ILE A 163 -13.90 9.09 -2.47
C ILE A 163 -15.02 8.25 -1.85
N ASN A 164 -14.86 6.93 -1.84
CA ASN A 164 -15.71 6.03 -1.06
C ASN A 164 -15.38 6.20 0.44
N PRO A 165 -16.32 6.61 1.31
CA PRO A 165 -16.04 6.95 2.71
C PRO A 165 -15.60 5.75 3.54
N GLU A 166 -15.95 4.54 3.14
CA GLU A 166 -15.61 3.29 3.82
C GLU A 166 -14.34 2.61 3.25
N ALA A 167 -13.70 3.21 2.24
CA ALA A 167 -12.44 2.74 1.69
C ALA A 167 -11.28 3.00 2.66
N LYS A 168 -11.19 2.19 3.71
CA LYS A 168 -10.17 2.26 4.76
C LYS A 168 -9.34 0.98 4.77
N PHE A 169 -8.12 1.07 5.34
CA PHE A 169 -7.24 -0.08 5.48
C PHE A 169 -6.62 -0.18 6.86
N ASP A 170 -6.19 -1.40 7.18
CA ASP A 170 -5.41 -1.74 8.36
C ASP A 170 -3.99 -2.18 7.98
N ILE A 171 -3.07 -2.07 8.93
CA ILE A 171 -1.72 -2.58 8.78
C ILE A 171 -1.74 -4.08 9.11
N LEU A 172 -1.51 -4.93 8.12
CA LEU A 172 -1.48 -6.38 8.28
C LEU A 172 -0.09 -6.89 8.69
N LYS A 173 0.96 -6.21 8.25
CA LYS A 173 2.34 -6.46 8.63
C LYS A 173 3.09 -5.14 8.74
N MET A 174 3.77 -4.95 9.85
CA MET A 174 4.71 -3.87 10.07
C MET A 174 5.95 -4.46 10.72
N GLU A 175 7.09 -4.35 10.05
CA GLU A 175 8.35 -4.67 10.70
C GLU A 175 8.67 -3.55 11.70
N GLU A 176 8.77 -3.91 12.96
CA GLU A 176 9.27 -3.00 13.99
C GLU A 176 10.79 -2.91 13.83
N LYS A 177 11.31 -1.69 13.82
CA LYS A 177 12.76 -1.50 13.91
C LYS A 177 13.26 -2.12 15.21
N THR A 178 14.25 -2.97 15.11
CA THR A 178 14.90 -3.56 16.26
C THR A 178 15.49 -2.46 17.15
N MET A 179 15.77 -2.78 18.42
CA MET A 179 16.42 -1.82 19.32
C MET A 179 17.77 -1.36 18.76
N SER A 180 18.49 -2.24 18.05
CA SER A 180 19.74 -1.93 17.36
C SER A 180 19.56 -0.86 16.27
N GLU A 181 18.56 -1.00 15.40
CA GLU A 181 18.27 -0.01 14.35
C GLU A 181 17.82 1.34 14.90
N LYS A 182 17.07 1.33 16.01
CA LYS A 182 16.70 2.56 16.72
C LYS A 182 17.93 3.26 17.29
N LEU A 183 18.89 2.49 17.81
CA LEU A 183 20.14 2.99 18.36
C LEU A 183 21.07 3.53 17.27
N GLU A 184 21.22 2.83 16.16
CA GLU A 184 22.02 3.28 15.01
C GLU A 184 21.50 4.61 14.46
N LYS A 185 20.17 4.72 14.30
CA LYS A 185 19.56 5.97 13.84
C LYS A 185 19.81 7.12 14.83
N ALA A 186 19.68 6.86 16.12
CA ALA A 186 19.96 7.86 17.15
C ALA A 186 21.43 8.28 17.14
N LEU A 187 22.36 7.36 16.87
CA LEU A 187 23.79 7.65 16.73
C LEU A 187 24.10 8.47 15.48
N GLU A 188 23.44 8.20 14.34
CA GLU A 188 23.56 9.01 13.13
C GLU A 188 23.09 10.45 13.38
N GLU A 189 21.91 10.61 13.96
CA GLU A 189 21.35 11.93 14.31
C GLU A 189 22.27 12.70 15.29
N LEU A 190 22.84 12.02 16.28
CA LEU A 190 23.79 12.61 17.22
C LEU A 190 25.08 13.05 16.52
N ASN A 191 25.64 12.22 15.64
CA ASN A 191 26.84 12.55 14.88
C ASN A 191 26.63 13.74 13.95
N ASP A 192 25.48 13.87 13.34
CA ASP A 192 25.15 15.01 12.47
C ASP A 192 24.97 16.30 13.28
N LEU A 193 24.36 16.23 14.46
CA LEU A 193 24.31 17.35 15.41
C LEU A 193 25.71 17.76 15.88
N MET A 194 26.58 16.80 16.21
CA MET A 194 27.96 17.09 16.61
C MET A 194 28.76 17.76 15.47
N LYS A 195 28.58 17.35 14.21
CA LYS A 195 29.20 18.03 13.07
C LYS A 195 28.73 19.46 12.91
N GLN A 196 27.44 19.73 13.12
CA GLN A 196 26.89 21.09 13.08
C GLN A 196 27.44 21.98 14.20
N VAL A 197 27.63 21.45 15.38
CA VAL A 197 28.21 22.19 16.53
C VAL A 197 29.70 22.44 16.37
N ASN A 198 30.44 21.49 15.81
CA ASN A 198 31.91 21.61 15.63
C ASN A 198 32.30 22.34 14.33
N GLY A 199 31.34 22.66 13.47
CA GLY A 199 31.56 23.46 12.26
C GLY A 199 31.26 24.97 12.44
N LEU A 200 30.94 25.37 13.65
CA LEU A 200 30.87 26.77 14.10
C LEU A 200 32.18 27.14 14.81
#